data_ec7b6e479112670794e953ff4bcac26d
#
_entry.id   ec7b6e479112670794e953ff4bcac26d
#
_cell.length_a   1.000
_cell.length_b   1.000
_cell.length_c   1.000
_cell.angle_alpha   90.00
_cell.angle_beta   90.00
_cell.angle_gamma   90.00
#
_symmetry.space_group_name_H-M   'P 1'
#
loop_
_entity.id
_entity.type
_entity.pdbx_description
1 polymer ?
#
loop_
_entity_poly.entity_id
_entity_poly.type
_entity_poly.pdbx_seq_one_letter_code
_entity_poly.pdbx_strand_id
1 'polypeptide(L)'
;QHPGTRYRPTGTEKKRPSLKARGLRGVFLVTSDAHEGIQHAISEVLPDASWQRCRTHFAKNLYEKVPKTQWPMVSAMFQTIFQQPDAQSTWAQAREVVDLLEPKFPQVAAYLEESLDEVLAFTAAPKPVWTKVWSNNPTERLNREIRRRTDVVGIFPNRESIIRLVGAVLAEQHDDWIQQKRYMSLSALEQTKHLMHQPNPHTGNDHGDHHQLTA
;
A
#
# COMPACT_ATOMS: atom_id res chain seq x y z
N GLN A 1 6.34 -30.81 20.04
CA GLN A 1 6.28 -29.42 20.54
C GLN A 1 7.71 -28.89 20.62
N HIS A 2 8.16 -28.12 19.60
CA HIS A 2 9.41 -27.39 19.67
C HIS A 2 9.14 -25.99 20.21
N PRO A 3 9.83 -25.54 21.29
CA PRO A 3 9.69 -24.18 21.79
C PRO A 3 10.37 -23.23 20.79
N GLY A 4 9.58 -22.41 20.13
CA GLY A 4 10.07 -21.35 19.28
C GLY A 4 10.92 -20.37 20.08
N THR A 5 12.21 -20.36 19.81
CA THR A 5 13.17 -19.40 20.39
C THR A 5 12.81 -18.00 19.88
N ARG A 6 12.11 -17.21 20.70
CA ARG A 6 11.92 -15.78 20.44
C ARG A 6 13.28 -15.10 20.48
N TYR A 7 13.71 -14.60 19.33
CA TYR A 7 14.88 -13.73 19.25
C TYR A 7 14.68 -12.54 20.18
N ARG A 8 15.47 -12.46 21.27
CA ARG A 8 15.63 -11.25 22.07
C ARG A 8 16.87 -10.52 21.54
N PRO A 9 16.77 -9.28 21.08
CA PRO A 9 17.95 -8.49 20.74
C PRO A 9 18.72 -8.20 22.01
N THR A 10 19.91 -8.79 22.13
CA THR A 10 20.90 -8.41 23.14
C THR A 10 21.49 -7.05 22.76
N GLY A 11 21.45 -6.12 23.69
CA GLY A 11 21.82 -4.72 23.56
C GLY A 11 23.17 -4.48 22.89
N THR A 12 23.21 -3.40 22.10
CA THR A 12 24.24 -2.79 21.25
C THR A 12 24.18 -3.11 19.76
N GLU A 13 23.00 -3.36 19.17
CA GLU A 13 22.88 -3.22 17.73
C GLU A 13 23.08 -1.73 17.37
N LYS A 14 24.14 -1.41 16.63
CA LYS A 14 24.29 -0.12 15.95
C LYS A 14 22.99 0.12 15.19
N LYS A 15 22.19 1.11 15.60
CA LYS A 15 20.96 1.49 14.89
C LYS A 15 21.35 1.71 13.42
N ARG A 16 20.86 0.86 12.54
CA ARG A 16 21.08 1.06 11.09
C ARG A 16 20.48 2.40 10.71
N PRO A 17 21.20 3.21 9.92
CA PRO A 17 20.65 4.49 9.48
C PRO A 17 19.31 4.25 8.80
N SER A 18 18.31 5.08 9.11
CA SER A 18 17.00 5.04 8.46
C SER A 18 17.15 5.22 6.94
N LEU A 19 16.16 4.82 6.17
CA LEU A 19 16.17 5.04 4.71
C LEU A 19 16.39 6.52 4.37
N LYS A 20 15.80 7.41 5.16
CA LYS A 20 15.96 8.87 5.01
C LYS A 20 17.41 9.31 5.26
N ALA A 21 18.06 8.79 6.30
CA ALA A 21 19.48 9.05 6.56
C ALA A 21 20.41 8.48 5.47
N ARG A 22 19.96 7.45 4.75
CA ARG A 22 20.65 6.86 3.60
C ARG A 22 20.37 7.58 2.28
N GLY A 23 19.64 8.68 2.31
CA GLY A 23 19.39 9.53 1.14
C GLY A 23 18.03 9.36 0.47
N LEU A 24 17.09 8.59 1.04
CA LEU A 24 15.74 8.51 0.48
C LEU A 24 15.08 9.88 0.50
N ARG A 25 14.64 10.36 -0.67
CA ARG A 25 13.97 11.65 -0.92
C ARG A 25 12.83 11.45 -1.92
N GLY A 26 11.87 12.39 -1.93
CA GLY A 26 10.81 12.42 -2.94
C GLY A 26 9.86 11.21 -2.86
N VAL A 27 9.53 10.77 -1.66
CA VAL A 27 8.49 9.76 -1.48
C VAL A 27 7.15 10.47 -1.43
N PHE A 28 6.29 10.19 -2.39
CA PHE A 28 4.97 10.82 -2.51
C PHE A 28 3.83 9.90 -2.08
N LEU A 29 4.01 8.59 -2.23
CA LEU A 29 3.00 7.59 -1.91
C LEU A 29 3.66 6.38 -1.25
N VAL A 30 3.09 5.93 -0.14
CA VAL A 30 3.51 4.69 0.55
C VAL A 30 2.33 3.74 0.59
N THR A 31 2.49 2.56 0.03
CA THR A 31 1.45 1.52 0.05
C THR A 31 1.76 0.48 1.11
N SER A 32 0.82 0.29 2.04
CA SER A 32 0.92 -0.76 3.06
C SER A 32 -0.45 -1.37 3.40
N ASP A 33 -0.47 -2.39 4.25
CA ASP A 33 -1.67 -2.79 4.96
C ASP A 33 -2.04 -1.77 6.05
N ALA A 34 -3.25 -1.88 6.60
CA ALA A 34 -3.78 -0.95 7.59
C ALA A 34 -3.30 -1.30 9.01
N HIS A 35 -1.99 -1.40 9.20
CA HIS A 35 -1.40 -1.60 10.53
C HIS A 35 -1.07 -0.24 11.14
N GLU A 36 -1.70 0.10 12.28
CA GLU A 36 -1.55 1.41 12.95
C GLU A 36 -0.09 1.83 13.16
N GLY A 37 0.76 0.90 13.61
CA GLY A 37 2.19 1.20 13.79
C GLY A 37 2.93 1.56 12.50
N ILE A 38 2.48 1.04 11.34
CA ILE A 38 3.05 1.40 10.03
C ILE A 38 2.56 2.77 9.61
N GLN A 39 1.26 3.06 9.77
CA GLN A 39 0.69 4.36 9.46
C GLN A 39 1.35 5.47 10.29
N HIS A 40 1.49 5.26 11.60
CA HIS A 40 2.19 6.19 12.50
C HIS A 40 3.65 6.42 12.07
N ALA A 41 4.37 5.34 11.73
CA ALA A 41 5.74 5.46 11.26
C ALA A 41 5.86 6.21 9.92
N ILE A 42 4.88 6.04 9.01
CA ILE A 42 4.83 6.77 7.75
C ILE A 42 4.60 8.26 8.00
N SER A 43 3.62 8.63 8.82
CA SER A 43 3.30 10.02 9.14
C SER A 43 4.45 10.73 9.86
N GLU A 44 5.18 10.03 10.72
CA GLU A 44 6.32 10.59 11.45
C GLU A 44 7.58 10.75 10.55
N VAL A 45 7.89 9.73 9.75
CA VAL A 45 9.14 9.69 8.99
C VAL A 45 9.01 10.33 7.61
N LEU A 46 7.83 10.25 7.00
CA LEU A 46 7.52 10.71 5.64
C LEU A 46 6.25 11.57 5.63
N PRO A 47 6.23 12.73 6.34
CA PRO A 47 5.03 13.55 6.50
C PRO A 47 4.45 14.08 5.17
N ASP A 48 5.28 14.21 4.13
CA ASP A 48 4.86 14.69 2.82
C ASP A 48 4.32 13.56 1.91
N ALA A 49 4.36 12.31 2.37
CA ALA A 49 3.89 11.16 1.59
C ALA A 49 2.43 10.83 1.89
N SER A 50 1.62 10.71 0.86
CA SER A 50 0.27 10.15 0.99
C SER A 50 0.36 8.65 1.32
N TRP A 51 -0.60 8.18 2.11
CA TRP A 51 -0.71 6.77 2.41
C TRP A 51 -1.78 6.11 1.55
N GLN A 52 -1.42 4.99 0.92
CA GLN A 52 -2.30 4.13 0.14
C GLN A 52 -2.53 2.82 0.91
N ARG A 53 -3.75 2.55 1.27
CA ARG A 53 -4.12 1.24 1.82
C ARG A 53 -4.05 0.18 0.74
N CYS A 54 -3.35 -0.91 1.00
CA CYS A 54 -3.22 -2.00 0.03
C CYS A 54 -4.58 -2.55 -0.37
N ARG A 55 -4.94 -2.39 -1.65
CA ARG A 55 -6.19 -2.87 -2.23
C ARG A 55 -6.48 -4.34 -1.93
N THR A 56 -5.46 -5.20 -2.00
CA THR A 56 -5.61 -6.65 -1.81
C THR A 56 -5.97 -6.99 -0.37
N HIS A 57 -5.30 -6.38 0.61
CA HIS A 57 -5.62 -6.57 2.01
C HIS A 57 -6.97 -5.95 2.37
N PHE A 58 -7.27 -4.78 1.83
CA PHE A 58 -8.58 -4.17 2.02
C PHE A 58 -9.71 -5.05 1.49
N ALA A 59 -9.58 -5.55 0.26
CA ALA A 59 -10.55 -6.46 -0.34
C ALA A 59 -10.80 -7.70 0.54
N LYS A 60 -9.74 -8.30 1.08
CA LYS A 60 -9.85 -9.43 2.00
C LYS A 60 -10.68 -9.06 3.24
N ASN A 61 -10.35 -7.95 3.89
CA ASN A 61 -11.07 -7.47 5.07
C ASN A 61 -12.53 -7.12 4.75
N LEU A 62 -12.80 -6.60 3.54
CA LEU A 62 -14.15 -6.30 3.06
C LEU A 62 -14.98 -7.59 2.93
N TYR A 63 -14.40 -8.63 2.32
CA TYR A 63 -15.09 -9.92 2.11
C TYR A 63 -15.34 -10.65 3.43
N GLU A 64 -14.48 -10.50 4.44
CA GLU A 64 -14.69 -11.10 5.76
C GLU A 64 -15.94 -10.56 6.49
N LYS A 65 -16.47 -9.41 6.05
CA LYS A 65 -17.69 -8.78 6.61
C LYS A 65 -18.99 -9.34 6.01
N VAL A 66 -18.92 -10.24 5.04
CA VAL A 66 -20.08 -10.89 4.41
C VAL A 66 -19.94 -12.41 4.43
N PRO A 67 -21.08 -13.16 4.37
CA PRO A 67 -21.05 -14.61 4.20
C PRO A 67 -20.27 -15.02 2.93
N LYS A 68 -19.57 -16.13 2.98
CA LYS A 68 -18.74 -16.62 1.86
C LYS A 68 -19.51 -16.77 0.55
N THR A 69 -20.81 -17.09 0.62
CA THR A 69 -21.71 -17.18 -0.52
C THR A 69 -21.89 -15.84 -1.27
N GLN A 70 -21.65 -14.72 -0.60
CA GLN A 70 -21.80 -13.37 -1.17
C GLN A 70 -20.45 -12.79 -1.67
N TRP A 71 -19.35 -13.44 -1.38
CA TRP A 71 -18.02 -12.98 -1.80
C TRP A 71 -17.90 -12.70 -3.30
N PRO A 72 -18.40 -13.58 -4.20
CA PRO A 72 -18.30 -13.31 -5.64
C PRO A 72 -18.99 -12.02 -6.06
N MET A 73 -20.18 -11.75 -5.49
CA MET A 73 -20.94 -10.55 -5.79
C MET A 73 -20.22 -9.29 -5.29
N VAL A 74 -19.85 -9.26 -4.01
CA VAL A 74 -19.15 -8.10 -3.42
C VAL A 74 -17.79 -7.89 -4.10
N SER A 75 -17.08 -8.97 -4.45
CA SER A 75 -15.83 -8.90 -5.20
C SER A 75 -16.01 -8.29 -6.58
N ALA A 76 -17.03 -8.71 -7.32
CA ALA A 76 -17.33 -8.17 -8.64
C ALA A 76 -17.63 -6.66 -8.57
N MET A 77 -18.48 -6.24 -7.63
CA MET A 77 -18.80 -4.83 -7.40
C MET A 77 -17.54 -4.02 -7.04
N PHE A 78 -16.76 -4.49 -6.06
CA PHE A 78 -15.53 -3.81 -5.66
C PHE A 78 -14.50 -3.70 -6.80
N GLN A 79 -14.40 -4.70 -7.65
CA GLN A 79 -13.47 -4.69 -8.79
C GLN A 79 -13.82 -3.63 -9.84
N THR A 80 -15.10 -3.29 -10.03
CA THR A 80 -15.51 -2.27 -10.99
C THR A 80 -14.91 -0.91 -10.71
N ILE A 81 -14.67 -0.58 -9.44
CA ILE A 81 -14.04 0.68 -9.01
C ILE A 81 -12.68 0.88 -9.70
N PHE A 82 -11.90 -0.19 -9.83
CA PHE A 82 -10.52 -0.15 -10.34
C PHE A 82 -10.42 -0.30 -11.86
N GLN A 83 -11.54 -0.52 -12.54
CA GLN A 83 -11.60 -0.67 -14.01
C GLN A 83 -11.85 0.66 -14.73
N GLN A 84 -12.09 1.73 -13.97
CA GLN A 84 -12.45 3.02 -14.51
C GLN A 84 -11.27 3.70 -15.24
N PRO A 85 -11.56 4.54 -16.27
CA PRO A 85 -10.53 5.15 -17.10
C PRO A 85 -9.72 6.26 -16.41
N ASP A 86 -10.32 6.96 -15.47
CA ASP A 86 -9.76 8.14 -14.80
C ASP A 86 -10.17 8.24 -13.33
N ALA A 87 -9.58 9.21 -12.61
CA ALA A 87 -9.82 9.41 -11.19
C ALA A 87 -11.28 9.76 -10.89
N GLN A 88 -11.88 10.68 -11.66
CA GLN A 88 -13.25 11.13 -11.45
C GLN A 88 -14.23 9.95 -11.56
N SER A 89 -14.12 9.16 -12.61
CA SER A 89 -14.93 7.96 -12.81
C SER A 89 -14.70 6.91 -11.73
N THR A 90 -13.44 6.76 -11.25
CA THR A 90 -13.11 5.84 -10.15
C THR A 90 -13.84 6.22 -8.86
N TRP A 91 -13.82 7.51 -8.50
CA TRP A 91 -14.51 8.02 -7.32
C TRP A 91 -16.03 7.94 -7.45
N ALA A 92 -16.58 8.25 -8.63
CA ALA A 92 -18.01 8.12 -8.90
C ALA A 92 -18.46 6.65 -8.77
N GLN A 93 -17.72 5.72 -9.39
CA GLN A 93 -18.00 4.29 -9.29
C GLN A 93 -17.89 3.75 -7.87
N ALA A 94 -16.95 4.27 -7.09
CA ALA A 94 -16.80 3.85 -5.70
C ALA A 94 -18.03 4.24 -4.85
N ARG A 95 -18.56 5.45 -5.02
CA ARG A 95 -19.79 5.89 -4.36
C ARG A 95 -20.99 5.08 -4.79
N GLU A 96 -21.12 4.82 -6.11
CA GLU A 96 -22.20 3.96 -6.62
C GLU A 96 -22.14 2.55 -6.00
N VAL A 97 -20.95 1.99 -5.84
CA VAL A 97 -20.79 0.68 -5.18
C VAL A 97 -21.19 0.74 -3.70
N VAL A 98 -20.89 1.83 -2.98
CA VAL A 98 -21.37 2.04 -1.62
C VAL A 98 -22.90 2.04 -1.57
N ASP A 99 -23.54 2.84 -2.41
CA ASP A 99 -25.01 2.95 -2.50
C ASP A 99 -25.68 1.60 -2.83
N LEU A 100 -25.08 0.82 -3.74
CA LEU A 100 -25.57 -0.50 -4.12
C LEU A 100 -25.41 -1.55 -3.01
N LEU A 101 -24.38 -1.40 -2.17
CA LEU A 101 -24.14 -2.32 -1.05
C LEU A 101 -24.99 -2.01 0.18
N GLU A 102 -25.33 -0.73 0.40
CA GLU A 102 -25.98 -0.25 1.62
C GLU A 102 -27.31 -0.99 1.95
N PRO A 103 -28.26 -1.23 1.01
CA PRO A 103 -29.53 -1.87 1.34
C PRO A 103 -29.39 -3.32 1.84
N LYS A 104 -28.34 -4.02 1.42
CA LYS A 104 -28.14 -5.44 1.73
C LYS A 104 -27.01 -5.69 2.73
N PHE A 105 -25.98 -4.85 2.71
CA PHE A 105 -24.78 -4.98 3.53
C PHE A 105 -24.33 -3.63 4.08
N PRO A 106 -25.13 -2.99 4.96
CA PRO A 106 -24.84 -1.63 5.45
C PRO A 106 -23.48 -1.53 6.15
N GLN A 107 -23.03 -2.58 6.85
CA GLN A 107 -21.69 -2.59 7.48
C GLN A 107 -20.55 -2.63 6.46
N VAL A 108 -20.77 -3.24 5.31
CA VAL A 108 -19.76 -3.28 4.22
C VAL A 108 -19.72 -1.95 3.49
N ALA A 109 -20.89 -1.35 3.24
CA ALA A 109 -21.00 -0.03 2.65
C ALA A 109 -20.31 1.03 3.51
N ALA A 110 -20.63 1.10 4.79
CA ALA A 110 -19.99 2.02 5.74
C ALA A 110 -18.47 1.81 5.81
N TYR A 111 -18.01 0.56 5.91
CA TYR A 111 -16.57 0.26 5.94
C TYR A 111 -15.85 0.67 4.65
N LEU A 112 -16.49 0.50 3.49
CA LEU A 112 -15.95 0.96 2.21
C LEU A 112 -15.90 2.49 2.15
N GLU A 113 -16.99 3.16 2.51
CA GLU A 113 -17.11 4.60 2.50
C GLU A 113 -16.06 5.28 3.39
N GLU A 114 -15.92 4.85 4.64
CA GLU A 114 -14.92 5.35 5.58
C GLU A 114 -13.47 5.18 5.11
N SER A 115 -13.23 4.22 4.21
CA SER A 115 -11.89 3.89 3.73
C SER A 115 -11.60 4.40 2.30
N LEU A 116 -12.53 5.11 1.66
CA LEU A 116 -12.35 5.51 0.24
C LEU A 116 -11.09 6.33 0.03
N ASP A 117 -10.80 7.31 0.88
CA ASP A 117 -9.62 8.16 0.75
C ASP A 117 -8.32 7.36 0.82
N GLU A 118 -8.28 6.36 1.70
CA GLU A 118 -7.11 5.50 1.88
C GLU A 118 -6.92 4.51 0.72
N VAL A 119 -8.02 3.94 0.22
CA VAL A 119 -8.03 2.91 -0.82
C VAL A 119 -7.86 3.50 -2.21
N LEU A 120 -8.29 4.74 -2.42
CA LEU A 120 -8.24 5.45 -3.70
C LEU A 120 -7.15 6.52 -3.78
N ALA A 121 -6.27 6.64 -2.79
CA ALA A 121 -5.14 7.58 -2.79
C ALA A 121 -4.27 7.46 -4.06
N PHE A 122 -4.18 6.26 -4.66
CA PHE A 122 -3.46 6.01 -5.91
C PHE A 122 -3.98 6.83 -7.09
N THR A 123 -5.22 7.32 -7.04
CA THR A 123 -5.84 8.10 -8.12
C THR A 123 -5.17 9.46 -8.34
N ALA A 124 -4.45 9.96 -7.34
CA ALA A 124 -3.60 11.16 -7.47
C ALA A 124 -2.40 10.94 -8.39
N ALA A 125 -2.01 9.67 -8.64
CA ALA A 125 -0.92 9.33 -9.55
C ALA A 125 -1.41 9.18 -11.01
N PRO A 126 -0.52 9.27 -12.01
CA PRO A 126 -0.88 9.02 -13.41
C PRO A 126 -1.42 7.60 -13.61
N LYS A 127 -2.44 7.46 -14.46
CA LYS A 127 -3.09 6.17 -14.77
C LYS A 127 -2.11 5.01 -15.07
N PRO A 128 -1.02 5.18 -15.83
CA PRO A 128 -0.08 4.09 -16.14
C PRO A 128 0.59 3.47 -14.92
N VAL A 129 0.65 4.18 -13.77
CA VAL A 129 1.27 3.65 -12.55
C VAL A 129 0.28 3.05 -11.55
N TRP A 130 -1.03 3.23 -11.72
CA TRP A 130 -2.05 2.78 -10.78
C TRP A 130 -1.90 1.32 -10.37
N THR A 131 -1.75 0.42 -11.36
CA THR A 131 -1.58 -1.02 -11.10
C THR A 131 -0.29 -1.37 -10.34
N LYS A 132 0.65 -0.42 -10.27
CA LYS A 132 1.94 -0.59 -9.60
C LYS A 132 1.91 -0.12 -8.15
N VAL A 133 0.98 0.80 -7.84
CA VAL A 133 0.97 1.48 -6.53
C VAL A 133 -0.25 1.14 -5.65
N TRP A 134 -1.34 0.60 -6.19
CA TRP A 134 -2.54 0.30 -5.40
C TRP A 134 -2.43 -0.94 -4.49
N SER A 135 -1.35 -1.72 -4.59
CA SER A 135 -1.12 -2.88 -3.74
C SER A 135 0.36 -3.16 -3.52
N ASN A 136 0.69 -3.83 -2.42
CA ASN A 136 2.04 -4.27 -2.11
C ASN A 136 2.35 -5.70 -2.62
N ASN A 137 1.53 -6.26 -3.50
CA ASN A 137 1.71 -7.60 -4.08
C ASN A 137 3.11 -7.89 -4.65
N PRO A 138 3.81 -6.93 -5.32
CA PRO A 138 5.18 -7.17 -5.78
C PRO A 138 6.16 -7.43 -4.64
N THR A 139 6.05 -6.66 -3.55
CA THR A 139 6.86 -6.85 -2.35
C THR A 139 6.53 -8.18 -1.65
N GLU A 140 5.26 -8.56 -1.61
CA GLU A 140 4.84 -9.85 -1.07
C GLU A 140 5.37 -11.04 -1.88
N ARG A 141 5.36 -10.93 -3.21
CA ARG A 141 5.97 -11.96 -4.08
C ARG A 141 7.46 -12.09 -3.82
N LEU A 142 8.17 -10.98 -3.72
CA LEU A 142 9.60 -10.96 -3.38
C LEU A 142 9.85 -11.59 -2.01
N ASN A 143 9.09 -11.20 -0.99
CA ASN A 143 9.19 -11.77 0.35
C ASN A 143 8.90 -13.27 0.37
N ARG A 144 7.96 -13.75 -0.44
CA ARG A 144 7.66 -15.18 -0.59
C ARG A 144 8.83 -15.93 -1.23
N GLU A 145 9.48 -15.36 -2.23
CA GLU A 145 10.65 -15.94 -2.87
C GLU A 145 11.84 -16.00 -1.92
N ILE A 146 12.11 -14.92 -1.18
CA ILE A 146 13.13 -14.91 -0.13
C ILE A 146 12.85 -16.02 0.90
N ARG A 147 11.62 -16.11 1.38
CA ARG A 147 11.22 -17.15 2.34
C ARG A 147 11.41 -18.54 1.77
N ARG A 148 10.95 -18.79 0.55
CA ARG A 148 11.11 -20.08 -0.12
C ARG A 148 12.57 -20.51 -0.17
N ARG A 149 13.51 -19.58 -0.49
CA ARG A 149 14.94 -19.88 -0.54
C ARG A 149 15.56 -20.07 0.83
N THR A 150 15.15 -19.28 1.81
CA THR A 150 15.64 -19.43 3.18
C THR A 150 15.15 -20.71 3.84
N ASP A 151 13.91 -21.14 3.58
CA ASP A 151 13.33 -22.36 4.12
C ASP A 151 14.04 -23.62 3.59
N VAL A 152 14.50 -23.60 2.33
CA VAL A 152 15.30 -24.71 1.75
C VAL A 152 16.63 -24.89 2.48
N VAL A 153 17.27 -23.81 2.90
CA VAL A 153 18.53 -23.87 3.65
C VAL A 153 18.29 -24.35 5.09
N GLY A 154 17.14 -23.96 5.67
CA GLY A 154 16.70 -24.33 7.02
C GLY A 154 17.51 -23.64 8.12
N ILE A 155 18.76 -24.06 8.35
CA ILE A 155 19.63 -23.53 9.42
C ILE A 155 20.78 -22.76 8.81
N PHE A 156 20.95 -21.49 9.23
CA PHE A 156 22.09 -20.67 8.82
C PHE A 156 23.16 -20.65 9.91
N PRO A 157 24.45 -20.84 9.54
CA PRO A 157 25.54 -20.85 10.49
C PRO A 157 25.78 -19.48 11.16
N ASN A 158 25.47 -18.40 10.46
CA ASN A 158 25.61 -17.02 10.94
C ASN A 158 24.72 -16.05 10.16
N ARG A 159 24.63 -14.81 10.66
CA ARG A 159 23.84 -13.73 10.06
C ARG A 159 24.32 -13.33 8.66
N GLU A 160 25.62 -13.35 8.42
CA GLU A 160 26.21 -12.99 7.13
C GLU A 160 25.76 -13.94 6.03
N SER A 161 25.57 -15.21 6.32
CA SER A 161 25.04 -16.22 5.38
C SER A 161 23.62 -15.90 4.95
N ILE A 162 22.76 -15.46 5.87
CA ILE A 162 21.40 -14.99 5.55
C ILE A 162 21.46 -13.75 4.67
N ILE A 163 22.29 -12.77 5.05
CA ILE A 163 22.42 -11.51 4.29
C ILE A 163 22.93 -11.79 2.87
N ARG A 164 23.87 -12.71 2.69
CA ARG A 164 24.37 -13.10 1.35
C ARG A 164 23.27 -13.74 0.50
N LEU A 165 22.51 -14.69 1.06
CA LEU A 165 21.42 -15.33 0.32
C LEU A 165 20.34 -14.31 -0.06
N VAL A 166 19.87 -13.51 0.90
CA VAL A 166 18.85 -12.48 0.62
C VAL A 166 19.38 -11.45 -0.38
N GLY A 167 20.64 -11.04 -0.25
CA GLY A 167 21.31 -10.14 -1.20
C GLY A 167 21.36 -10.70 -2.61
N ALA A 168 21.64 -11.99 -2.76
CA ALA A 168 21.63 -12.66 -4.06
C ALA A 168 20.23 -12.67 -4.70
N VAL A 169 19.18 -13.00 -3.91
CA VAL A 169 17.79 -12.96 -4.39
C VAL A 169 17.39 -11.56 -4.84
N LEU A 170 17.80 -10.54 -4.09
CA LEU A 170 17.51 -9.14 -4.45
C LEU A 170 18.26 -8.70 -5.70
N ALA A 171 19.51 -9.15 -5.88
CA ALA A 171 20.30 -8.88 -7.08
C ALA A 171 19.67 -9.54 -8.33
N GLU A 172 19.30 -10.82 -8.25
CA GLU A 172 18.58 -11.52 -9.32
C GLU A 172 17.31 -10.77 -9.72
N GLN A 173 16.50 -10.36 -8.73
CA GLN A 173 15.26 -9.62 -9.01
C GLN A 173 15.53 -8.24 -9.61
N HIS A 174 16.61 -7.58 -9.20
CA HIS A 174 17.02 -6.30 -9.77
C HIS A 174 17.42 -6.44 -11.24
N ASP A 175 18.21 -7.46 -11.57
CA ASP A 175 18.65 -7.77 -12.93
C ASP A 175 17.46 -8.11 -13.82
N ASP A 176 16.50 -8.90 -13.35
CA ASP A 176 15.25 -9.17 -14.07
C ASP A 176 14.47 -7.88 -14.40
N TRP A 177 14.39 -6.96 -13.46
CA TRP A 177 13.70 -5.68 -13.67
C TRP A 177 14.44 -4.76 -14.65
N ILE A 178 15.75 -4.84 -14.70
CA ILE A 178 16.54 -4.06 -15.67
C ILE A 178 16.42 -4.67 -17.08
N GLN A 179 16.51 -5.99 -17.19
CA GLN A 179 16.64 -6.68 -18.49
C GLN A 179 15.30 -6.92 -19.17
N GLN A 180 14.25 -7.29 -18.43
CA GLN A 180 13.00 -7.75 -19.04
C GLN A 180 11.91 -6.68 -19.11
N LYS A 181 11.58 -6.05 -17.99
CA LYS A 181 10.57 -4.97 -17.92
C LYS A 181 10.83 -4.12 -16.69
N ARG A 182 11.19 -2.89 -16.88
CA ARG A 182 11.20 -1.90 -15.80
C ARG A 182 9.84 -1.90 -15.12
N TYR A 183 9.85 -1.92 -13.80
CA TYR A 183 8.60 -1.90 -13.00
C TYR A 183 7.73 -0.68 -13.34
N MET A 184 8.35 0.47 -13.57
CA MET A 184 7.74 1.68 -14.12
C MET A 184 8.58 2.21 -15.28
N SER A 185 7.94 2.73 -16.33
CA SER A 185 8.64 3.42 -17.43
C SER A 185 9.20 4.77 -16.94
N LEU A 186 10.28 5.24 -17.57
CA LEU A 186 10.83 6.56 -17.22
C LEU A 186 9.82 7.68 -17.47
N SER A 187 9.06 7.61 -18.56
CA SER A 187 8.01 8.57 -18.87
C SER A 187 6.91 8.61 -17.80
N ALA A 188 6.49 7.43 -17.28
CA ALA A 188 5.52 7.37 -16.19
C ALA A 188 6.07 7.97 -14.89
N LEU A 189 7.36 7.78 -14.60
CA LEU A 189 8.03 8.38 -13.45
C LEU A 189 8.15 9.91 -13.58
N GLU A 190 8.45 10.42 -14.78
CA GLU A 190 8.50 11.86 -15.06
C GLU A 190 7.12 12.50 -14.92
N GLN A 191 6.07 11.89 -15.49
CA GLN A 191 4.69 12.34 -15.31
C GLN A 191 4.30 12.35 -13.82
N THR A 192 4.67 11.33 -13.07
CA THR A 192 4.41 11.26 -11.64
C THR A 192 5.09 12.42 -10.89
N LYS A 193 6.34 12.71 -11.20
CA LYS A 193 7.05 13.84 -10.61
C LYS A 193 6.36 15.17 -10.90
N HIS A 194 5.93 15.39 -12.13
CA HIS A 194 5.22 16.61 -12.52
C HIS A 194 3.92 16.81 -11.76
N LEU A 195 3.07 15.78 -11.68
CA LEU A 195 1.78 15.87 -11.00
C LEU A 195 1.91 16.07 -9.50
N MET A 196 2.91 15.45 -8.89
CA MET A 196 3.10 15.52 -7.44
C MET A 196 3.78 16.81 -6.95
N HIS A 197 4.26 17.65 -7.87
CA HIS A 197 4.70 19.01 -7.56
C HIS A 197 3.56 20.05 -7.71
N GLN A 198 2.39 19.64 -8.20
CA GLN A 198 1.20 20.48 -8.24
C GLN A 198 0.40 20.29 -6.93
N PRO A 199 -0.10 21.36 -6.32
CA PRO A 199 -0.96 21.24 -5.14
C PRO A 199 -2.18 20.36 -5.48
N ASN A 200 -2.47 19.37 -4.65
CA ASN A 200 -3.57 18.44 -4.85
C ASN A 200 -4.91 19.20 -4.85
N PRO A 201 -5.67 19.24 -5.96
CA PRO A 201 -6.92 19.99 -6.02
C PRO A 201 -8.03 19.41 -5.11
N HIS A 202 -7.83 18.23 -4.55
CA HIS A 202 -8.80 17.54 -3.69
C HIS A 202 -8.52 17.67 -2.18
N THR A 203 -7.45 18.34 -1.76
CA THR A 203 -7.20 18.72 -0.36
C THR A 203 -7.69 20.13 -0.06
N GLY A 204 -8.84 20.53 -0.61
CA GLY A 204 -9.54 21.73 -0.21
C GLY A 204 -10.04 21.56 1.21
N ASN A 205 -9.42 22.29 2.15
CA ASN A 205 -9.86 22.48 3.51
C ASN A 205 -11.34 22.79 3.59
N ASP A 206 -12.16 21.84 4.01
CA ASP A 206 -13.44 22.13 4.63
C ASP A 206 -13.28 22.04 6.15
N HIS A 207 -12.43 22.91 6.69
CA HIS A 207 -12.53 23.34 8.08
C HIS A 207 -13.34 24.65 8.07
N GLY A 208 -14.66 24.48 7.93
CA GLY A 208 -15.61 25.56 8.14
C GLY A 208 -15.43 26.17 9.52
N ASP A 209 -15.07 27.43 9.52
CA ASP A 209 -15.11 28.37 10.61
C ASP A 209 -16.52 28.35 11.29
N HIS A 210 -16.63 27.61 12.36
CA HIS A 210 -17.71 27.77 13.33
C HIS A 210 -17.15 28.44 14.58
N HIS A 211 -16.86 29.74 14.46
CA HIS A 211 -16.84 30.63 15.63
C HIS A 211 -17.12 32.06 15.19
N GLN A 212 -18.31 32.50 15.44
CA GLN A 212 -18.66 33.79 16.06
C GLN A 212 -20.08 34.21 15.67
N LEU A 213 -21.02 34.01 16.53
CA LEU A 213 -22.14 34.93 16.75
C LEU A 213 -22.55 34.81 18.22
N THR A 214 -21.91 35.67 19.04
CA THR A 214 -22.45 36.15 20.30
C THR A 214 -22.51 37.66 20.22
N ALA A 215 -23.67 38.21 20.11
CA ALA A 215 -24.10 39.48 20.67
C ALA A 215 -25.62 39.47 20.77
#